data_4ffb7c5d98e4cbc32e6135a405c25733
#
_entry.id   4ffb7c5d98e4cbc32e6135a405c25733
#
_cell.length_a   1.000
_cell.length_b   1.000
_cell.length_c   1.000
_cell.angle_alpha   90.00
_cell.angle_beta   90.00
_cell.angle_gamma   90.00
#
_symmetry.space_group_name_H-M   'P 1'
#
loop_
_entity.id
_entity.type
_entity.pdbx_description
1 polymer ?
#
loop_
_entity_poly.entity_id
_entity_poly.type
_entity_poly.pdbx_seq_one_letter_code
_entity_poly.pdbx_strand_id
1 'polypeptide(L)'
;RTSRRQRQMCIRDRSKTLLRPDQTKVDGVKENWDNFDSFEHYDNFTFSWLKSCRKILKSNGSMWVIGSYHNIFRIGFMLQNLGFWILNDVVWIKSNPMPNFRGKRFTNAHETIIWVSKNKNSKYTFNYESMKSLNGDLQMRSDWNLPICNGKERLKDEDGVKIHPTQKPESLISRILLASTNVNDTILDPFFGTGTTGAVAKKLNRNFIGIEQDLNYVSSAQDRINNTQKIEHIELIQMPPKEK
;
A
#
# COMPACT_ATOMS: atom_id res chain seq x y z
N ARG A 1 27.08 -14.37 19.13
CA ARG A 1 27.00 -14.83 17.71
C ARG A 1 25.55 -15.04 17.29
N THR A 2 24.71 -14.10 17.54
CA THR A 2 23.38 -13.97 16.98
C THR A 2 23.50 -13.38 15.59
N SER A 3 23.30 -14.03 14.88
CA SER A 3 23.79 -14.60 13.68
C SER A 3 23.42 -13.76 12.46
N ARG A 4 24.32 -13.73 11.51
CA ARG A 4 24.10 -13.30 10.13
C ARG A 4 22.77 -13.78 9.50
N ARG A 5 22.10 -14.81 10.05
CA ARG A 5 20.81 -15.32 9.54
C ARG A 5 19.63 -14.45 9.94
N GLN A 6 19.60 -13.87 11.14
CA GLN A 6 18.53 -12.95 11.55
C GLN A 6 18.59 -11.60 10.81
N ARG A 7 19.82 -11.15 10.46
CA ARG A 7 19.99 -9.94 9.64
C ARG A 7 19.55 -10.10 8.17
N GLN A 8 19.39 -11.34 7.68
CA GLN A 8 18.89 -11.62 6.33
C GLN A 8 17.35 -11.65 6.24
N MET A 9 16.64 -11.69 7.35
CA MET A 9 15.17 -11.69 7.39
C MET A 9 14.56 -10.30 7.58
N CYS A 10 15.32 -9.33 8.04
CA CYS A 10 14.91 -7.93 7.98
C CYS A 10 14.97 -7.43 6.53
N ILE A 11 14.13 -6.48 6.20
CA ILE A 11 13.99 -5.69 4.98
C ILE A 11 15.35 -5.35 4.31
N ARG A 12 16.45 -5.49 5.02
CA ARG A 12 17.87 -5.33 4.65
C ARG A 12 18.36 -6.11 3.41
N ASP A 13 17.65 -7.09 2.92
CA ASP A 13 18.07 -7.78 1.68
C ASP A 13 17.91 -6.86 0.43
N ARG A 14 17.28 -5.70 0.60
CA ARG A 14 17.13 -4.66 -0.41
C ARG A 14 18.31 -3.65 -0.46
N SER A 15 19.16 -3.60 0.57
CA SER A 15 20.27 -2.63 0.66
C SER A 15 21.51 -2.98 -0.14
N LYS A 16 21.53 -4.10 -0.88
CA LYS A 16 22.68 -4.52 -1.69
C LYS A 16 22.47 -4.10 -3.13
N THR A 17 23.45 -3.37 -3.67
CA THR A 17 23.54 -3.11 -5.09
C THR A 17 23.57 -4.44 -5.86
N LEU A 18 22.57 -4.65 -6.71
CA LEU A 18 22.47 -5.81 -7.59
C LEU A 18 22.81 -5.37 -9.02
N LEU A 19 23.51 -6.21 -9.75
CA LEU A 19 23.74 -6.00 -11.17
C LEU A 19 22.69 -6.75 -11.98
N ARG A 20 22.14 -6.10 -12.98
CA ARG A 20 21.32 -6.76 -14.01
C ARG A 20 22.22 -7.55 -14.96
N PRO A 21 21.66 -8.43 -15.80
CA PRO A 21 22.44 -9.13 -16.84
C PRO A 21 23.19 -8.19 -17.79
N ASP A 22 22.70 -6.98 -18.01
CA ASP A 22 23.31 -5.90 -18.80
C ASP A 22 24.34 -5.07 -18.00
N GLN A 23 24.74 -5.55 -16.81
CA GLN A 23 25.65 -4.91 -15.85
C GLN A 23 25.19 -3.57 -15.28
N THR A 24 23.98 -3.11 -15.56
CA THR A 24 23.43 -1.92 -14.91
C THR A 24 23.12 -2.20 -13.44
N LYS A 25 23.38 -1.19 -12.58
CA LYS A 25 23.14 -1.31 -11.14
C LYS A 25 21.64 -1.21 -10.83
N VAL A 26 21.19 -2.07 -9.93
CA VAL A 26 19.89 -1.93 -9.27
C VAL A 26 20.13 -1.53 -7.82
N ASP A 27 19.84 -0.31 -7.47
CA ASP A 27 19.93 0.11 -6.09
C ASP A 27 18.73 -0.43 -5.30
N GLY A 28 19.05 -1.04 -4.16
CA GLY A 28 18.07 -1.42 -3.15
C GLY A 28 17.62 -0.21 -2.32
N VAL A 29 16.67 -0.43 -1.42
CA VAL A 29 16.25 0.57 -0.44
C VAL A 29 17.39 0.76 0.56
N LYS A 30 17.91 1.99 0.69
CA LYS A 30 18.98 2.37 1.62
C LYS A 30 18.47 3.28 2.74
N GLU A 31 17.20 3.55 2.75
CA GLU A 31 16.55 4.53 3.61
C GLU A 31 16.56 4.09 5.08
N ASN A 32 16.84 5.02 5.98
CA ASN A 32 16.93 4.76 7.42
C ASN A 32 15.59 4.29 8.02
N TRP A 33 14.47 4.75 7.46
CA TRP A 33 13.12 4.38 7.93
C TRP A 33 12.77 2.88 7.69
N ASP A 34 13.49 2.17 6.81
CA ASP A 34 13.30 0.73 6.53
C ASP A 34 14.32 -0.13 7.29
N ASN A 35 14.97 0.41 8.33
CA ASN A 35 16.05 -0.23 9.05
C ASN A 35 15.68 -0.50 10.50
N PHE A 36 15.41 -1.76 10.84
CA PHE A 36 15.14 -2.23 12.20
C PHE A 36 16.25 -3.16 12.68
N ASP A 37 16.72 -2.97 13.90
CA ASP A 37 17.81 -3.76 14.48
C ASP A 37 17.38 -5.18 14.86
N SER A 38 16.09 -5.36 15.19
CA SER A 38 15.52 -6.65 15.59
C SER A 38 14.03 -6.75 15.18
N PHE A 39 13.50 -7.97 15.21
CA PHE A 39 12.05 -8.17 15.07
C PHE A 39 11.27 -7.56 16.24
N GLU A 40 11.82 -7.55 17.43
CA GLU A 40 11.19 -6.92 18.59
C GLU A 40 11.03 -5.41 18.37
N HIS A 41 12.08 -4.74 17.87
CA HIS A 41 12.00 -3.32 17.53
C HIS A 41 10.94 -3.06 16.45
N TYR A 42 10.93 -3.87 15.38
CA TYR A 42 9.91 -3.81 14.34
C TYR A 42 8.49 -4.03 14.89
N ASP A 43 8.31 -5.03 15.76
CA ASP A 43 7.02 -5.36 16.34
C ASP A 43 6.50 -4.24 17.25
N ASN A 44 7.35 -3.69 18.11
CA ASN A 44 6.99 -2.58 19.00
C ASN A 44 6.57 -1.34 18.20
N PHE A 45 7.34 -0.99 17.16
CA PHE A 45 6.97 0.08 16.24
C PHE A 45 5.63 -0.20 15.55
N THR A 46 5.49 -1.40 14.98
CA THR A 46 4.29 -1.79 14.23
C THR A 46 3.06 -1.83 15.13
N PHE A 47 3.16 -2.40 16.31
CA PHE A 47 2.06 -2.45 17.27
C PHE A 47 1.62 -1.06 17.71
N SER A 48 2.57 -0.14 17.91
CA SER A 48 2.30 1.24 18.33
C SER A 48 1.47 2.01 17.30
N TRP A 49 1.88 2.01 16.02
CA TRP A 49 1.11 2.73 15.01
C TRP A 49 -0.21 2.04 14.68
N LEU A 50 -0.29 0.71 14.68
CA LEU A 50 -1.57 -0.02 14.51
C LEU A 50 -2.56 0.33 15.62
N LYS A 51 -2.09 0.37 16.87
CA LYS A 51 -2.90 0.79 18.04
C LYS A 51 -3.39 2.22 17.88
N SER A 52 -2.55 3.12 17.40
CA SER A 52 -2.92 4.52 17.15
C SER A 52 -3.97 4.63 16.03
N CYS A 53 -3.78 3.91 14.92
CA CYS A 53 -4.78 3.85 13.86
C CYS A 53 -6.12 3.31 14.35
N ARG A 54 -6.10 2.25 15.17
CA ARG A 54 -7.34 1.68 15.75
C ARG A 54 -8.08 2.69 16.62
N LYS A 55 -7.36 3.50 17.39
CA LYS A 55 -7.94 4.52 18.28
C LYS A 55 -8.74 5.57 17.50
N ILE A 56 -8.18 6.05 16.38
CA ILE A 56 -8.79 7.12 15.57
C ILE A 56 -9.74 6.59 14.48
N LEU A 57 -9.66 5.31 14.12
CA LEU A 57 -10.55 4.71 13.14
C LEU A 57 -12.02 4.81 13.63
N LYS A 58 -12.91 5.33 12.78
CA LYS A 58 -14.34 5.38 13.07
C LYS A 58 -14.92 3.98 13.25
N SER A 59 -16.09 3.88 13.91
CA SER A 59 -16.77 2.59 14.12
C SER A 59 -17.17 1.90 12.82
N ASN A 60 -17.43 2.67 11.77
CA ASN A 60 -17.73 2.20 10.41
C ASN A 60 -16.53 2.27 9.46
N GLY A 61 -15.36 2.63 9.96
CA GLY A 61 -14.12 2.68 9.16
C GLY A 61 -13.50 1.32 8.96
N SER A 62 -12.75 1.18 7.89
CA SER A 62 -11.89 0.03 7.61
C SER A 62 -10.46 0.46 7.34
N MET A 63 -9.52 -0.46 7.45
CA MET A 63 -8.11 -0.19 7.24
C MET A 63 -7.49 -1.26 6.33
N TRP A 64 -6.56 -0.84 5.50
CA TRP A 64 -5.80 -1.69 4.60
C TRP A 64 -4.32 -1.62 4.94
N VAL A 65 -3.67 -2.76 5.05
CA VAL A 65 -2.23 -2.83 5.32
C VAL A 65 -1.57 -3.69 4.27
N ILE A 66 -0.62 -3.10 3.55
CA ILE A 66 0.15 -3.77 2.51
C ILE A 66 1.49 -4.22 3.11
N GLY A 67 1.84 -5.47 2.93
CA GLY A 67 3.10 -6.00 3.43
C GLY A 67 3.75 -7.01 2.50
N SER A 68 5.07 -7.13 2.63
CA SER A 68 5.82 -8.18 1.95
C SER A 68 5.74 -9.50 2.74
N TYR A 69 6.16 -10.60 2.12
CA TYR A 69 6.24 -11.92 2.76
C TYR A 69 7.12 -11.95 4.02
N HIS A 70 7.96 -10.92 4.24
CA HIS A 70 8.81 -10.84 5.44
C HIS A 70 8.04 -10.44 6.69
N ASN A 71 6.99 -9.63 6.56
CA ASN A 71 6.36 -8.97 7.69
C ASN A 71 4.83 -9.11 7.75
N ILE A 72 4.17 -9.44 6.64
CA ILE A 72 2.70 -9.43 6.59
C ILE A 72 2.05 -10.40 7.59
N PHE A 73 2.66 -11.56 7.85
CA PHE A 73 2.15 -12.52 8.82
C PHE A 73 2.24 -11.99 10.26
N ARG A 74 3.32 -11.26 10.60
CA ARG A 74 3.47 -10.59 11.89
C ARG A 74 2.44 -9.49 12.06
N ILE A 75 2.21 -8.70 11.02
CA ILE A 75 1.19 -7.65 10.98
C ILE A 75 -0.20 -8.25 11.18
N GLY A 76 -0.53 -9.34 10.49
CA GLY A 76 -1.80 -10.05 10.64
C GLY A 76 -2.06 -10.52 12.09
N PHE A 77 -1.05 -11.08 12.73
CA PHE A 77 -1.11 -11.46 14.14
C PHE A 77 -1.35 -10.26 15.07
N MET A 78 -0.64 -9.15 14.84
CA MET A 78 -0.81 -7.93 15.65
C MET A 78 -2.19 -7.29 15.46
N LEU A 79 -2.72 -7.28 14.24
CA LEU A 79 -4.06 -6.78 13.96
C LEU A 79 -5.12 -7.55 14.75
N GLN A 80 -5.04 -8.88 14.78
CA GLN A 80 -5.97 -9.72 15.54
C GLN A 80 -5.82 -9.50 17.05
N ASN A 81 -4.60 -9.40 17.57
CA ASN A 81 -4.35 -9.12 18.99
C ASN A 81 -4.85 -7.74 19.42
N LEU A 82 -4.83 -6.75 18.53
CA LEU A 82 -5.42 -5.45 18.76
C LEU A 82 -6.95 -5.45 18.65
N GLY A 83 -7.58 -6.56 18.30
CA GLY A 83 -9.04 -6.69 18.18
C GLY A 83 -9.62 -6.15 16.89
N PHE A 84 -8.82 -6.00 15.84
CA PHE A 84 -9.33 -5.82 14.49
C PHE A 84 -9.97 -7.11 13.97
N TRP A 85 -10.96 -6.98 13.11
CA TRP A 85 -11.58 -8.10 12.41
C TRP A 85 -11.10 -8.14 10.97
N ILE A 86 -10.42 -9.21 10.57
CA ILE A 86 -9.95 -9.40 9.20
C ILE A 86 -11.15 -9.69 8.32
N LEU A 87 -11.32 -8.89 7.26
CA LEU A 87 -12.37 -9.02 6.26
C LEU A 87 -11.89 -9.88 5.08
N ASN A 88 -10.70 -9.56 4.56
CA ASN A 88 -10.02 -10.32 3.52
C ASN A 88 -8.49 -10.19 3.66
N ASP A 89 -7.81 -11.21 3.18
CA ASP A 89 -6.46 -11.14 2.65
C ASP A 89 -6.54 -11.04 1.14
N VAL A 90 -5.98 -9.98 0.58
CA VAL A 90 -5.95 -9.75 -0.87
C VAL A 90 -4.55 -9.96 -1.37
N VAL A 91 -4.40 -10.76 -2.43
CA VAL A 91 -3.11 -11.00 -3.07
C VAL A 91 -2.99 -10.08 -4.28
N TRP A 92 -2.11 -9.07 -4.17
CA TRP A 92 -1.76 -8.27 -5.32
C TRP A 92 -0.70 -9.00 -6.15
N ILE A 93 -1.12 -9.58 -7.26
CA ILE A 93 -0.27 -10.25 -8.26
C ILE A 93 0.31 -9.16 -9.17
N LYS A 94 1.63 -9.07 -9.19
CA LYS A 94 2.36 -8.09 -10.02
C LYS A 94 2.43 -8.63 -11.46
N SER A 95 1.77 -7.97 -12.42
CA SER A 95 1.83 -8.38 -13.82
C SER A 95 3.24 -8.26 -14.43
N ASN A 96 4.10 -7.42 -13.85
CA ASN A 96 5.48 -7.17 -14.27
C ASN A 96 6.46 -7.20 -13.08
N PRO A 97 6.57 -8.35 -12.36
CA PRO A 97 7.42 -8.45 -11.19
C PRO A 97 8.90 -8.30 -11.56
N MET A 98 9.66 -7.71 -10.63
CA MET A 98 11.11 -7.61 -10.83
C MET A 98 11.76 -9.00 -10.67
N PRO A 99 12.60 -9.44 -11.61
CA PRO A 99 13.26 -10.74 -11.53
C PRO A 99 14.13 -10.91 -10.30
N ASN A 100 14.30 -12.15 -9.85
CA ASN A 100 15.33 -12.49 -8.86
C ASN A 100 16.67 -12.69 -9.56
N PHE A 101 17.46 -11.63 -9.68
CA PHE A 101 18.73 -11.64 -10.41
C PHE A 101 19.77 -12.66 -9.88
N ARG A 102 19.63 -13.12 -8.65
CA ARG A 102 20.55 -14.12 -8.07
C ARG A 102 20.12 -15.57 -8.34
N GLY A 103 18.92 -15.80 -8.85
CA GLY A 103 18.40 -17.14 -9.13
C GLY A 103 18.30 -18.09 -7.91
N LYS A 104 18.37 -17.56 -6.68
CA LYS A 104 18.42 -18.38 -5.44
C LYS A 104 17.06 -18.62 -4.79
N ARG A 105 16.01 -18.00 -5.30
CA ARG A 105 14.61 -18.13 -4.83
C ARG A 105 13.65 -17.73 -5.95
N PHE A 106 12.37 -17.98 -5.75
CA PHE A 106 11.36 -17.55 -6.69
C PHE A 106 11.32 -16.01 -6.83
N THR A 107 10.89 -15.53 -7.99
CA THR A 107 10.56 -14.12 -8.21
C THR A 107 9.44 -13.72 -7.26
N ASN A 108 9.61 -12.59 -6.57
CA ASN A 108 8.58 -12.05 -5.68
C ASN A 108 7.46 -11.40 -6.50
N ALA A 109 6.55 -12.23 -7.00
CA ALA A 109 5.51 -11.85 -7.94
C ALA A 109 4.22 -11.34 -7.28
N HIS A 110 4.13 -11.29 -5.94
CA HIS A 110 2.96 -10.76 -5.26
C HIS A 110 3.31 -10.06 -3.94
N GLU A 111 2.37 -9.25 -3.46
CA GLU A 111 2.32 -8.74 -2.09
C GLU A 111 0.94 -9.05 -1.51
N THR A 112 0.88 -9.26 -0.20
CA THR A 112 -0.37 -9.48 0.52
C THR A 112 -0.86 -8.19 1.12
N ILE A 113 -2.16 -7.96 1.05
CA ILE A 113 -2.84 -6.80 1.59
C ILE A 113 -3.91 -7.32 2.55
N ILE A 114 -3.87 -6.90 3.80
CA ILE A 114 -4.87 -7.28 4.79
C ILE A 114 -5.89 -6.16 4.91
N TRP A 115 -7.16 -6.47 4.68
CA TRP A 115 -8.28 -5.58 4.88
C TRP A 115 -8.99 -5.92 6.19
N VAL A 116 -9.14 -4.92 7.06
CA VAL A 116 -9.73 -5.10 8.39
C VAL A 116 -10.79 -4.04 8.69
N SER A 117 -11.79 -4.44 9.47
CA SER A 117 -12.68 -3.52 10.18
C SER A 117 -12.24 -3.35 11.64
N LYS A 118 -12.76 -2.30 12.31
CA LYS A 118 -12.40 -2.00 13.71
C LYS A 118 -12.72 -3.15 14.67
N ASN A 119 -13.83 -3.86 14.42
CA ASN A 119 -14.24 -5.07 15.13
C ASN A 119 -15.23 -5.87 14.28
N LYS A 120 -15.62 -7.05 14.74
CA LYS A 120 -16.55 -7.98 14.03
C LYS A 120 -17.91 -7.35 13.68
N ASN A 121 -18.39 -6.41 14.50
CA ASN A 121 -19.72 -5.82 14.34
C ASN A 121 -19.69 -4.47 13.60
N SER A 122 -18.55 -4.05 13.10
CA SER A 122 -18.40 -2.80 12.35
C SER A 122 -19.22 -2.83 11.07
N LYS A 123 -19.97 -1.76 10.81
CA LYS A 123 -20.71 -1.56 9.55
C LYS A 123 -19.81 -0.79 8.58
N TYR A 124 -18.83 -1.48 8.00
CA TYR A 124 -17.90 -0.90 7.04
C TYR A 124 -18.53 -0.73 5.65
N THR A 125 -17.97 0.18 4.85
CA THR A 125 -18.36 0.37 3.46
C THR A 125 -17.71 -0.73 2.58
N PHE A 126 -18.54 -1.36 1.73
CA PHE A 126 -18.07 -2.18 0.60
C PHE A 126 -18.93 -1.90 -0.62
N ASN A 127 -18.35 -1.29 -1.63
CA ASN A 127 -19.03 -0.87 -2.85
C ASN A 127 -19.05 -2.03 -3.85
N TYR A 128 -19.90 -3.02 -3.58
CA TYR A 128 -20.00 -4.26 -4.33
C TYR A 128 -20.24 -4.03 -5.83
N GLU A 129 -21.20 -3.16 -6.20
CA GLU A 129 -21.56 -2.91 -7.60
C GLU A 129 -20.41 -2.21 -8.34
N SER A 130 -19.73 -1.26 -7.71
CA SER A 130 -18.54 -0.62 -8.29
C SER A 130 -17.43 -1.64 -8.54
N MET A 131 -17.20 -2.55 -7.60
CA MET A 131 -16.19 -3.61 -7.78
C MET A 131 -16.58 -4.59 -8.87
N LYS A 132 -17.86 -4.93 -8.98
CA LYS A 132 -18.40 -5.79 -10.01
C LYS A 132 -18.25 -5.17 -11.41
N SER A 133 -18.62 -3.89 -11.56
CA SER A 133 -18.44 -3.14 -12.80
C SER A 133 -16.98 -3.10 -13.26
N LEU A 134 -16.03 -2.91 -12.34
CA LEU A 134 -14.59 -2.93 -12.63
C LEU A 134 -14.05 -4.32 -13.00
N ASN A 135 -14.84 -5.37 -12.84
CA ASN A 135 -14.46 -6.76 -13.10
C ASN A 135 -15.37 -7.43 -14.15
N GLY A 136 -15.82 -6.68 -15.15
CA GLY A 136 -16.65 -7.21 -16.26
C GLY A 136 -17.96 -7.79 -15.78
N ASP A 137 -18.62 -7.14 -14.85
CA ASP A 137 -19.88 -7.53 -14.19
C ASP A 137 -19.82 -8.85 -13.40
N LEU A 138 -18.64 -9.34 -13.11
CA LEU A 138 -18.40 -10.47 -12.22
C LEU A 138 -17.95 -9.98 -10.83
N GLN A 139 -18.28 -10.75 -9.80
CA GLN A 139 -17.81 -10.46 -8.44
C GLN A 139 -16.28 -10.30 -8.40
N MET A 140 -15.78 -9.19 -7.82
CA MET A 140 -14.36 -8.96 -7.68
C MET A 140 -13.75 -10.01 -6.74
N ARG A 141 -12.67 -10.62 -7.17
CA ARG A 141 -11.92 -11.63 -6.43
C ARG A 141 -10.85 -10.98 -5.56
N SER A 142 -10.27 -11.75 -4.64
CA SER A 142 -9.17 -11.31 -3.77
C SER A 142 -7.77 -11.47 -4.38
N ASP A 143 -7.67 -11.89 -5.64
CA ASP A 143 -6.42 -12.00 -6.41
C ASP A 143 -6.36 -10.91 -7.48
N TRP A 144 -5.68 -9.82 -7.17
CA TRP A 144 -5.64 -8.64 -8.03
C TRP A 144 -4.40 -8.62 -8.92
N ASN A 145 -4.58 -8.81 -10.22
CA ASN A 145 -3.49 -8.70 -11.18
C ASN A 145 -3.34 -7.24 -11.63
N LEU A 146 -2.32 -6.56 -11.10
CA LEU A 146 -2.03 -5.14 -11.36
C LEU A 146 -0.52 -4.93 -11.52
N PRO A 147 -0.08 -3.98 -12.37
CA PRO A 147 1.32 -3.68 -12.53
C PRO A 147 1.92 -3.02 -11.27
N ILE A 148 3.23 -3.14 -11.13
CA ILE A 148 3.97 -2.29 -10.20
C ILE A 148 4.04 -0.86 -10.77
N CYS A 149 4.24 0.13 -9.91
CA CYS A 149 4.46 1.51 -10.33
C CYS A 149 5.71 1.60 -11.22
N ASN A 150 5.54 2.04 -12.46
CA ASN A 150 6.62 2.20 -13.45
C ASN A 150 6.31 3.33 -14.46
N GLY A 151 7.20 3.49 -15.44
CA GLY A 151 7.01 4.46 -16.52
C GLY A 151 6.77 5.89 -16.04
N LYS A 152 5.80 6.57 -16.63
CA LYS A 152 5.45 7.98 -16.34
C LYS A 152 4.82 8.17 -14.95
N GLU A 153 4.23 7.13 -14.37
CA GLU A 153 3.64 7.18 -13.04
C GLU A 153 4.70 7.24 -11.94
N ARG A 154 5.87 6.66 -12.20
CA ARG A 154 6.99 6.66 -11.26
C ARG A 154 7.62 8.04 -11.17
N LEU A 155 7.52 8.69 -10.00
CA LEU A 155 8.16 9.98 -9.77
C LEU A 155 9.68 9.84 -9.77
N LYS A 156 10.31 10.73 -10.50
CA LYS A 156 11.76 10.84 -10.65
C LYS A 156 12.18 12.28 -10.44
N ASP A 157 13.40 12.46 -9.96
CA ASP A 157 14.07 13.75 -9.91
C ASP A 157 14.57 14.20 -11.29
N GLU A 158 15.22 15.35 -11.36
CA GLU A 158 15.79 15.95 -12.58
C GLU A 158 16.86 15.03 -13.23
N ASP A 159 17.56 14.24 -12.43
CA ASP A 159 18.57 13.26 -12.88
C ASP A 159 17.94 11.93 -13.32
N GLY A 160 16.63 11.79 -13.27
CA GLY A 160 15.90 10.57 -13.62
C GLY A 160 15.95 9.47 -12.55
N VAL A 161 16.45 9.79 -11.35
CA VAL A 161 16.49 8.87 -10.21
C VAL A 161 15.11 8.81 -9.55
N LYS A 162 14.74 7.66 -9.04
CA LYS A 162 13.46 7.46 -8.34
C LYS A 162 13.43 8.28 -7.05
N ILE A 163 12.45 9.16 -6.90
CA ILE A 163 12.25 9.94 -5.67
C ILE A 163 11.94 9.01 -4.49
N HIS A 164 11.06 8.02 -4.68
CA HIS A 164 10.70 7.06 -3.62
C HIS A 164 10.89 5.62 -4.10
N PRO A 165 11.63 4.76 -3.35
CA PRO A 165 11.98 3.42 -3.81
C PRO A 165 10.78 2.47 -3.93
N THR A 166 9.75 2.64 -3.09
CA THR A 166 8.61 1.72 -2.97
C THR A 166 7.25 2.36 -3.29
N GLN A 167 7.22 3.39 -4.14
CA GLN A 167 5.98 4.02 -4.59
C GLN A 167 4.98 2.96 -5.09
N LYS A 168 3.75 2.99 -4.56
CA LYS A 168 2.67 2.09 -4.97
C LYS A 168 1.96 2.61 -6.23
N PRO A 169 1.42 1.71 -7.08
CA PRO A 169 0.68 2.14 -8.26
C PRO A 169 -0.68 2.73 -7.91
N GLU A 170 -1.10 3.76 -8.66
CA GLU A 170 -2.40 4.40 -8.49
C GLU A 170 -3.56 3.44 -8.70
N SER A 171 -3.41 2.49 -9.63
CA SER A 171 -4.42 1.47 -9.89
C SER A 171 -4.76 0.62 -8.67
N LEU A 172 -3.75 0.31 -7.84
CA LEU A 172 -3.95 -0.43 -6.59
C LEU A 172 -4.70 0.41 -5.57
N ILE A 173 -4.24 1.65 -5.34
CA ILE A 173 -4.87 2.56 -4.38
C ILE A 173 -6.29 2.93 -4.83
N SER A 174 -6.51 3.16 -6.14
CA SER A 174 -7.84 3.43 -6.68
C SER A 174 -8.81 2.28 -6.39
N ARG A 175 -8.40 1.04 -6.60
CA ARG A 175 -9.23 -0.13 -6.29
C ARG A 175 -9.57 -0.22 -4.80
N ILE A 176 -8.60 0.01 -3.92
CA ILE A 176 -8.80 0.05 -2.46
C ILE A 176 -9.83 1.12 -2.08
N LEU A 177 -9.64 2.36 -2.56
CA LEU A 177 -10.52 3.47 -2.20
C LEU A 177 -11.93 3.30 -2.78
N LEU A 178 -12.06 2.88 -4.03
CA LEU A 178 -13.36 2.59 -4.64
C LEU A 178 -14.10 1.46 -3.93
N ALA A 179 -13.38 0.42 -3.46
CA ALA A 179 -13.99 -0.68 -2.75
C ALA A 179 -14.56 -0.27 -1.38
N SER A 180 -13.86 0.58 -0.64
CA SER A 180 -14.08 0.73 0.81
C SER A 180 -14.39 2.15 1.29
N THR A 181 -14.62 3.09 0.38
CA THR A 181 -14.94 4.48 0.71
C THR A 181 -15.96 5.07 -0.26
N ASN A 182 -16.67 6.11 0.19
CA ASN A 182 -17.58 6.90 -0.61
C ASN A 182 -16.99 8.29 -0.93
N VAL A 183 -17.59 9.00 -1.87
CA VAL A 183 -17.28 10.41 -2.14
C VAL A 183 -17.37 11.21 -0.83
N ASN A 184 -16.44 12.14 -0.63
CA ASN A 184 -16.29 12.97 0.58
C ASN A 184 -15.83 12.22 1.85
N ASP A 185 -15.63 10.91 1.83
CA ASP A 185 -14.98 10.22 2.95
C ASP A 185 -13.55 10.73 3.14
N THR A 186 -13.06 10.63 4.38
CA THR A 186 -11.70 11.04 4.73
C THR A 186 -10.79 9.82 4.84
N ILE A 187 -9.72 9.82 4.06
CA ILE A 187 -8.66 8.80 4.04
C ILE A 187 -7.49 9.29 4.89
N LEU A 188 -6.97 8.43 5.77
CA LEU A 188 -5.71 8.67 6.45
C LEU A 188 -4.64 7.72 5.93
N ASP A 189 -3.51 8.27 5.51
CA ASP A 189 -2.30 7.50 5.21
C ASP A 189 -1.16 7.95 6.14
N PRO A 190 -0.80 7.13 7.16
CA PRO A 190 0.25 7.48 8.12
C PRO A 190 1.67 7.26 7.58
N PHE A 191 1.82 6.75 6.36
CA PHE A 191 3.10 6.52 5.68
C PHE A 191 3.02 7.05 4.25
N PHE A 192 2.81 8.37 4.15
CA PHE A 192 2.33 9.03 2.94
C PHE A 192 3.30 8.98 1.76
N GLY A 193 4.61 8.95 2.03
CA GLY A 193 5.65 8.96 1.00
C GLY A 193 5.43 10.09 0.00
N THR A 194 5.48 9.77 -1.29
CA THR A 194 5.25 10.72 -2.38
C THR A 194 3.77 10.91 -2.74
N GLY A 195 2.86 10.66 -1.81
CA GLY A 195 1.46 11.09 -1.90
C GLY A 195 0.56 10.35 -2.88
N THR A 196 0.84 9.08 -3.20
CA THR A 196 -0.04 8.31 -4.11
C THR A 196 -1.47 8.25 -3.60
N THR A 197 -1.65 8.00 -2.30
CA THR A 197 -2.97 7.94 -1.67
C THR A 197 -3.71 9.28 -1.76
N GLY A 198 -3.02 10.40 -1.52
CA GLY A 198 -3.61 11.74 -1.64
C GLY A 198 -4.01 12.11 -3.06
N ALA A 199 -3.15 11.80 -4.04
CA ALA A 199 -3.45 12.02 -5.45
C ALA A 199 -4.70 11.24 -5.89
N VAL A 200 -4.76 9.94 -5.54
CA VAL A 200 -5.93 9.10 -5.85
C VAL A 200 -7.17 9.55 -5.08
N ALA A 201 -7.05 9.94 -3.81
CA ALA A 201 -8.17 10.46 -3.03
C ALA A 201 -8.75 11.71 -3.68
N LYS A 202 -7.90 12.69 -4.06
CA LYS A 202 -8.31 13.89 -4.80
C LYS A 202 -8.99 13.54 -6.12
N LYS A 203 -8.38 12.66 -6.90
CA LYS A 203 -8.90 12.20 -8.19
C LYS A 203 -10.30 11.61 -8.08
N LEU A 204 -10.56 10.88 -6.99
CA LEU A 204 -11.83 10.20 -6.72
C LEU A 204 -12.77 11.02 -5.82
N ASN A 205 -12.56 12.32 -5.62
CA ASN A 205 -13.38 13.20 -4.78
C ASN A 205 -13.49 12.76 -3.31
N ARG A 206 -12.38 12.26 -2.73
CA ARG A 206 -12.25 11.99 -1.29
C ARG A 206 -11.39 13.05 -0.63
N ASN A 207 -11.62 13.26 0.67
CA ASN A 207 -10.71 14.01 1.52
C ASN A 207 -9.55 13.10 1.97
N PHE A 208 -8.40 13.69 2.28
CA PHE A 208 -7.26 12.90 2.79
C PHE A 208 -6.46 13.66 3.82
N ILE A 209 -5.79 12.90 4.67
CA ILE A 209 -4.77 13.35 5.60
C ILE A 209 -3.56 12.44 5.37
N GLY A 210 -2.42 13.02 4.99
CA GLY A 210 -1.16 12.32 4.83
C GLY A 210 -0.20 12.69 5.94
N ILE A 211 0.52 11.72 6.49
CA ILE A 211 1.60 11.93 7.46
C ILE A 211 2.90 11.42 6.85
N GLU A 212 3.89 12.29 6.76
CA GLU A 212 5.22 11.98 6.24
C GLU A 212 6.26 12.78 7.04
N GLN A 213 7.37 12.14 7.38
CA GLN A 213 8.45 12.78 8.12
C GLN A 213 9.54 13.39 7.23
N ASP A 214 9.69 12.88 6.00
CA ASP A 214 10.69 13.37 5.04
C ASP A 214 10.12 14.53 4.25
N LEU A 215 10.71 15.73 4.44
CA LEU A 215 10.25 16.95 3.78
C LEU A 215 10.37 16.92 2.26
N ASN A 216 11.31 16.16 1.69
CA ASN A 216 11.44 16.00 0.24
C ASN A 216 10.26 15.18 -0.30
N TYR A 217 9.84 14.14 0.43
CA TYR A 217 8.66 13.38 0.06
C TYR A 217 7.39 14.22 0.21
N VAL A 218 7.28 15.05 1.25
CA VAL A 218 6.16 15.98 1.44
C VAL A 218 6.05 16.95 0.25
N SER A 219 7.17 17.57 -0.16
CA SER A 219 7.19 18.48 -1.33
C SER A 219 6.73 17.75 -2.60
N SER A 220 7.32 16.59 -2.89
CA SER A 220 6.95 15.78 -4.06
C SER A 220 5.49 15.34 -4.04
N ALA A 221 4.95 15.03 -2.85
CA ALA A 221 3.55 14.68 -2.67
C ALA A 221 2.64 15.88 -2.96
N GLN A 222 3.00 17.06 -2.50
CA GLN A 222 2.27 18.29 -2.71
C GLN A 222 2.18 18.65 -4.20
N ASP A 223 3.31 18.60 -4.91
CA ASP A 223 3.39 18.85 -6.34
C ASP A 223 2.53 17.85 -7.13
N ARG A 224 2.65 16.56 -6.81
CA ARG A 224 1.82 15.51 -7.41
C ARG A 224 0.33 15.78 -7.23
N ILE A 225 -0.10 16.09 -5.99
CA ILE A 225 -1.50 16.32 -5.67
C ILE A 225 -2.02 17.60 -6.32
N ASN A 226 -1.21 18.66 -6.34
CA ASN A 226 -1.59 19.91 -7.01
C ASN A 226 -1.88 19.69 -8.49
N ASN A 227 -1.05 18.89 -9.17
CA ASN A 227 -1.17 18.57 -10.59
C ASN A 227 -2.23 17.48 -10.90
N THR A 228 -2.83 16.87 -9.86
CA THR A 228 -3.86 15.85 -10.05
C THR A 228 -5.22 16.50 -10.30
N GLN A 229 -5.87 16.13 -11.41
CA GLN A 229 -7.23 16.54 -11.72
C GLN A 229 -8.27 15.60 -11.11
N LYS A 230 -9.41 16.13 -10.70
CA LYS A 230 -10.56 15.35 -10.24
C LYS A 230 -11.27 14.70 -11.44
N ILE A 231 -11.86 13.53 -11.21
CA ILE A 231 -12.79 12.92 -12.16
C ILE A 231 -14.12 13.66 -12.04
N GLU A 232 -14.60 14.23 -13.16
CA GLU A 232 -15.83 15.03 -13.19
C GLU A 232 -17.08 14.15 -12.96
N HIS A 233 -17.10 12.95 -13.55
CA HIS A 233 -18.23 12.03 -13.49
C HIS A 233 -17.88 10.78 -12.70
N ILE A 234 -17.62 10.96 -11.39
CA ILE A 234 -17.21 9.86 -10.51
C ILE A 234 -18.31 8.79 -10.35
N GLU A 235 -19.59 9.16 -10.54
CA GLU A 235 -20.74 8.26 -10.51
C GLU A 235 -20.68 7.16 -11.57
N LEU A 236 -19.97 7.40 -12.69
CA LEU A 236 -19.77 6.38 -13.73
C LEU A 236 -18.81 5.26 -13.28
N ILE A 237 -18.01 5.52 -12.27
CA ILE A 237 -17.03 4.57 -11.71
C ILE A 237 -17.52 4.02 -10.37
N GLN A 238 -18.16 4.88 -9.57
CA GLN A 238 -18.71 4.52 -8.28
C GLN A 238 -20.22 4.41 -8.36
N MET A 239 -20.71 3.20 -8.58
CA MET A 239 -22.14 2.92 -8.62
C MET A 239 -22.76 3.01 -7.22
N PRO A 240 -23.98 3.56 -7.08
CA PRO A 240 -24.71 3.51 -5.83
C PRO A 240 -24.99 2.07 -5.43
N PRO A 241 -25.08 1.76 -4.11
CA PRO A 241 -25.51 0.45 -3.66
C PRO A 241 -26.92 0.17 -4.20
N LYS A 242 -27.18 -1.07 -4.64
CA LYS A 242 -28.55 -1.48 -4.97
C LYS A 242 -29.40 -1.39 -3.71
N GLU A 243 -30.52 -0.72 -3.81
CA GLU A 243 -31.56 -0.79 -2.79
C GLU A 243 -31.99 -2.26 -2.64
N LYS A 244 -32.02 -2.73 -1.38
CA LYS A 244 -32.45 -4.08 -1.01
C LYS A 244 -33.94 -4.14 -0.85
#